data_1bd1529d72b35512dc103dd53b472ae0
#
_entry.id   1bd1529d72b35512dc103dd53b472ae0
#
_cell.length_a   1.000
_cell.length_b   1.000
_cell.length_c   1.000
_cell.angle_alpha   90.00
_cell.angle_beta   90.00
_cell.angle_gamma   90.00
#
_symmetry.space_group_name_H-M   'P 1'
#
loop_
_entity.id
_entity.type
_entity.pdbx_description
1 polymer ?
#
loop_
_entity_poly.entity_id
_entity_poly.type
_entity_poly.pdbx_seq_one_letter_code
_entity_poly.pdbx_strand_id
1 'polypeptide(L)'
;MREVLAQVAEILREDGGLVLARVVGCNGSAPRNAGARMIVRRGGAIEGTVGGGLAEAYVMERAGGLFNRKVSAVWTLDMNGVDVTGTDMICGGSMKMLCEYVHADEETIGTFDQIDSRSKVRWKRVLMTEFKREGAGLYPISRRLFCPDTLHEHDVANRDLMTRIEGQKGSLAGSALIETDGGTVCIDVVEDLDPLYIFGAGHVAREVAVLGCRVGFGPCVLDDRAEFANAERFPPPMEARVLDSFSDCFHGLHVDSHSFVVIVTRGHEHDRTVLKQALGTKAGDIGMIGSTRKRDIIYGALVTEGFMEDDLRRVHSPIGIA
;
A
#
# COMPACT_ATOMS: atom_id res chain seq x y z
N MET A 1 -1.61 7.78 -0.88
CA MET A 1 -1.46 8.03 0.58
C MET A 1 -0.36 7.10 1.05
N ARG A 2 0.69 7.60 1.75
CA ARG A 2 1.76 6.75 2.27
C ARG A 2 1.13 5.67 3.15
N GLU A 3 1.60 4.43 3.03
CA GLU A 3 1.09 3.34 3.87
C GLU A 3 1.25 3.71 5.35
N VAL A 4 0.25 3.46 6.17
CA VAL A 4 0.22 3.92 7.57
C VAL A 4 1.43 3.38 8.37
N LEU A 5 1.79 2.11 8.16
CA LEU A 5 2.94 1.51 8.85
C LEU A 5 4.28 2.14 8.47
N ALA A 6 4.42 2.69 7.27
CA ALA A 6 5.63 3.38 6.83
C ALA A 6 5.86 4.75 7.51
N GLN A 7 4.86 5.26 8.22
CA GLN A 7 4.95 6.53 8.95
C GLN A 7 5.30 6.33 10.43
N VAL A 8 5.20 5.09 10.93
CA VAL A 8 5.35 4.78 12.35
C VAL A 8 6.72 5.17 12.88
N ALA A 9 7.80 4.84 12.16
CA ALA A 9 9.17 5.13 12.63
C ALA A 9 9.43 6.64 12.78
N GLU A 10 8.94 7.44 11.83
CA GLU A 10 9.06 8.91 11.87
C GLU A 10 8.31 9.47 13.07
N ILE A 11 7.04 9.08 13.26
CA ILE A 11 6.21 9.53 14.38
C ILE A 11 6.78 9.09 15.73
N LEU A 12 7.34 7.88 15.83
CA LEU A 12 7.99 7.42 17.05
C LEU A 12 9.19 8.27 17.45
N ARG A 13 9.99 8.71 16.47
CA ARG A 13 11.12 9.62 16.74
C ARG A 13 10.68 10.99 17.24
N GLU A 14 9.55 11.47 16.73
CA GLU A 14 8.99 12.77 17.12
C GLU A 14 8.30 12.74 18.48
N ASP A 15 7.42 11.75 18.70
CA ASP A 15 6.46 11.74 19.81
C ASP A 15 6.84 10.78 20.95
N GLY A 16 7.85 9.92 20.75
CA GLY A 16 8.28 8.91 21.74
C GLY A 16 7.31 7.74 21.93
N GLY A 17 6.18 7.74 21.24
CA GLY A 17 5.18 6.66 21.26
C GLY A 17 3.89 7.07 20.59
N LEU A 18 3.16 6.07 20.08
CA LEU A 18 1.88 6.24 19.38
C LEU A 18 0.91 5.10 19.72
N VAL A 19 -0.35 5.23 19.35
CA VAL A 19 -1.31 4.11 19.35
C VAL A 19 -1.59 3.75 17.89
N LEU A 20 -1.31 2.49 17.52
CA LEU A 20 -1.58 1.92 16.22
C LEU A 20 -2.85 1.06 16.30
N ALA A 21 -3.94 1.56 15.75
CA ALA A 21 -5.21 0.83 15.65
C ALA A 21 -5.27 0.08 14.31
N ARG A 22 -5.68 -1.20 14.37
CA ARG A 22 -5.82 -2.10 13.21
C ARG A 22 -7.15 -2.81 13.27
N VAL A 23 -7.87 -2.85 12.17
CA VAL A 23 -9.02 -3.73 12.01
C VAL A 23 -8.51 -5.14 11.75
N VAL A 24 -8.75 -6.05 12.69
CA VAL A 24 -8.28 -7.45 12.65
C VAL A 24 -9.39 -8.45 12.38
N GLY A 25 -10.63 -7.99 12.25
CA GLY A 25 -11.77 -8.80 11.89
C GLY A 25 -13.04 -7.98 11.77
N CYS A 26 -13.94 -8.41 10.88
CA CYS A 26 -15.23 -7.79 10.66
C CYS A 26 -16.31 -8.87 10.57
N ASN A 27 -17.52 -8.55 11.02
CA ASN A 27 -18.68 -9.41 10.91
C ASN A 27 -19.87 -8.57 10.41
N GLY A 28 -20.57 -9.05 9.39
CA GLY A 28 -21.65 -8.29 8.75
C GLY A 28 -21.15 -7.11 7.91
N SER A 29 -21.98 -6.07 7.77
CA SER A 29 -21.65 -4.87 7.00
C SER A 29 -20.81 -3.92 7.84
N ALA A 30 -19.51 -3.89 7.61
CA ALA A 30 -18.57 -3.01 8.30
C ALA A 30 -18.05 -1.90 7.35
N PRO A 31 -17.74 -0.69 7.87
CA PRO A 31 -17.27 0.44 7.04
C PRO A 31 -15.90 0.19 6.39
N ARG A 32 -15.09 -0.70 6.96
CA ARG A 32 -13.78 -1.12 6.43
C ARG A 32 -13.53 -2.60 6.70
N ASN A 33 -12.74 -3.20 5.83
CA ASN A 33 -12.30 -4.59 5.96
C ASN A 33 -11.09 -4.71 6.91
N ALA A 34 -10.78 -5.94 7.32
CA ALA A 34 -9.54 -6.25 8.02
C ALA A 34 -8.34 -5.72 7.24
N GLY A 35 -7.38 -5.11 7.96
CA GLY A 35 -6.22 -4.45 7.39
C GLY A 35 -6.30 -2.93 7.34
N ALA A 36 -7.47 -2.32 7.57
CA ALA A 36 -7.54 -0.88 7.77
C ALA A 36 -6.76 -0.47 9.04
N ARG A 37 -6.00 0.62 8.93
CA ARG A 37 -5.06 1.06 9.97
C ARG A 37 -5.19 2.55 10.22
N MET A 38 -4.98 2.93 11.49
CA MET A 38 -4.95 4.32 11.92
C MET A 38 -3.93 4.49 13.04
N ILE A 39 -3.11 5.52 12.95
CA ILE A 39 -2.26 5.98 14.04
C ILE A 39 -3.00 7.07 14.81
N VAL A 40 -2.94 7.01 16.14
CA VAL A 40 -3.31 8.11 17.02
C VAL A 40 -2.05 8.62 17.68
N ARG A 41 -1.71 9.88 17.46
CA ARG A 41 -0.58 10.56 18.09
C ARG A 41 -0.95 11.02 19.50
N ARG A 42 0.04 11.23 20.35
CA ARG A 42 -0.17 11.69 21.74
C ARG A 42 -0.97 12.98 21.84
N GLY A 43 -0.86 13.87 20.86
CA GLY A 43 -1.61 15.13 20.76
C GLY A 43 -3.03 14.99 20.20
N GLY A 44 -3.50 13.77 19.88
CA GLY A 44 -4.82 13.50 19.31
C GLY A 44 -4.89 13.61 17.77
N ALA A 45 -3.83 14.00 17.09
CA ALA A 45 -3.76 13.93 15.63
C ALA A 45 -3.82 12.47 15.17
N ILE A 46 -4.43 12.23 14.01
CA ILE A 46 -4.58 10.90 13.43
C ILE A 46 -3.99 10.83 12.02
N GLU A 47 -3.44 9.65 11.66
CA GLU A 47 -3.00 9.30 10.31
C GLU A 47 -3.69 7.99 9.88
N GLY A 48 -4.23 7.95 8.67
CA GLY A 48 -4.99 6.79 8.19
C GLY A 48 -6.42 6.75 8.71
N THR A 49 -7.10 5.59 8.61
CA THR A 49 -8.51 5.43 9.02
C THR A 49 -8.84 3.98 9.31
N VAL A 50 -9.68 3.75 10.31
CA VAL A 50 -10.28 2.45 10.64
C VAL A 50 -11.73 2.32 10.18
N GLY A 51 -12.27 3.35 9.47
CA GLY A 51 -13.65 3.28 8.95
C GLY A 51 -14.45 4.57 9.05
N GLY A 52 -13.80 5.65 9.49
CA GLY A 52 -14.42 6.98 9.63
C GLY A 52 -15.27 7.12 10.91
N GLY A 53 -15.74 8.34 11.11
CA GLY A 53 -16.71 8.76 12.11
C GLY A 53 -16.66 8.01 13.45
N LEU A 54 -17.61 7.12 13.66
CA LEU A 54 -17.81 6.41 14.91
C LEU A 54 -16.60 5.53 15.31
N ALA A 55 -16.02 4.79 14.36
CA ALA A 55 -14.91 3.88 14.66
C ALA A 55 -13.65 4.66 15.08
N GLU A 56 -13.38 5.78 14.41
CA GLU A 56 -12.26 6.66 14.76
C GLU A 56 -12.48 7.32 16.12
N ALA A 57 -13.65 7.89 16.34
CA ALA A 57 -14.01 8.48 17.64
C ALA A 57 -13.88 7.47 18.78
N TYR A 58 -14.33 6.23 18.57
CA TYR A 58 -14.23 5.13 19.53
C TYR A 58 -12.78 4.82 19.92
N VAL A 59 -11.87 4.80 18.93
CA VAL A 59 -10.43 4.57 19.16
C VAL A 59 -9.81 5.77 19.85
N MET A 60 -10.07 7.00 19.37
CA MET A 60 -9.49 8.23 19.92
C MET A 60 -9.85 8.45 21.39
N GLU A 61 -11.12 8.24 21.76
CA GLU A 61 -11.59 8.35 23.15
C GLU A 61 -10.79 7.42 24.09
N ARG A 62 -10.44 6.22 23.62
CA ARG A 62 -9.77 5.19 24.43
C ARG A 62 -8.26 5.22 24.37
N ALA A 63 -7.69 5.85 23.35
CA ALA A 63 -6.24 5.92 23.13
C ALA A 63 -5.50 6.55 24.32
N GLY A 64 -6.06 7.57 24.97
CA GLY A 64 -5.49 8.19 26.16
C GLY A 64 -5.19 7.20 27.28
N GLY A 65 -6.08 6.21 27.51
CA GLY A 65 -5.88 5.15 28.48
C GLY A 65 -4.74 4.20 28.12
N LEU A 66 -4.50 3.95 26.82
CA LEU A 66 -3.40 3.13 26.36
C LEU A 66 -2.05 3.86 26.51
N PHE A 67 -2.00 5.14 26.16
CA PHE A 67 -0.81 5.97 26.38
C PHE A 67 -0.40 6.00 27.85
N ASN A 68 -1.35 6.21 28.75
CA ASN A 68 -1.05 6.35 30.18
C ASN A 68 -0.56 5.05 30.81
N ARG A 69 -1.13 3.92 30.41
CA ARG A 69 -0.79 2.59 30.95
C ARG A 69 0.29 1.88 30.16
N LYS A 70 0.65 2.38 28.96
CA LYS A 70 1.57 1.76 28.02
C LYS A 70 1.18 0.31 27.70
N VAL A 71 -0.11 0.08 27.44
CA VAL A 71 -0.71 -1.23 27.22
C VAL A 71 -1.48 -1.24 25.91
N SER A 72 -1.53 -2.38 25.27
CA SER A 72 -2.35 -2.63 24.09
C SER A 72 -3.63 -3.36 24.47
N ALA A 73 -4.68 -3.23 23.66
CA ALA A 73 -5.96 -3.86 23.91
C ALA A 73 -6.64 -4.28 22.60
N VAL A 74 -7.49 -5.30 22.70
CA VAL A 74 -8.41 -5.68 21.63
C VAL A 74 -9.82 -5.25 22.03
N TRP A 75 -10.46 -4.51 21.12
CA TRP A 75 -11.84 -4.05 21.31
C TRP A 75 -12.73 -4.53 20.18
N THR A 76 -13.99 -4.77 20.52
CA THR A 76 -15.03 -5.02 19.52
C THR A 76 -16.00 -3.84 19.55
N LEU A 77 -16.15 -3.18 18.42
CA LEU A 77 -17.18 -2.17 18.20
C LEU A 77 -18.38 -2.87 17.55
N ASP A 78 -19.50 -2.91 18.26
CA ASP A 78 -20.77 -3.40 17.74
C ASP A 78 -21.57 -2.21 17.19
N MET A 79 -21.94 -2.30 15.92
CA MET A 79 -22.69 -1.28 15.19
C MET A 79 -24.16 -1.68 14.98
N ASN A 80 -24.61 -2.79 15.58
CA ASN A 80 -25.99 -3.27 15.51
C ASN A 80 -26.91 -2.68 16.58
N GLY A 81 -26.36 -1.98 17.58
CA GLY A 81 -27.08 -1.53 18.77
C GLY A 81 -27.62 -0.11 18.67
N VAL A 82 -28.76 0.11 19.32
CA VAL A 82 -29.51 1.36 19.45
C VAL A 82 -28.76 2.43 20.28
N ASP A 83 -27.62 2.10 20.88
CA ASP A 83 -26.86 3.00 21.78
C ASP A 83 -26.03 4.07 21.05
N VAL A 84 -26.12 4.15 19.73
CA VAL A 84 -25.53 5.26 18.95
C VAL A 84 -26.58 6.36 18.80
N THR A 85 -27.02 6.90 19.94
CA THR A 85 -27.97 8.02 19.97
C THR A 85 -27.35 9.23 19.27
N GLY A 86 -27.76 9.47 18.01
CA GLY A 86 -27.44 10.68 17.24
C GLY A 86 -26.63 10.52 15.97
N THR A 87 -26.33 9.31 15.50
CA THR A 87 -25.70 9.11 14.20
C THR A 87 -26.51 8.17 13.32
N ASP A 88 -26.88 8.63 12.11
CA ASP A 88 -27.60 7.86 11.07
C ASP A 88 -26.74 6.75 10.43
N MET A 89 -25.96 6.00 11.20
CA MET A 89 -25.14 4.90 10.66
C MET A 89 -25.95 3.60 10.62
N ILE A 90 -26.40 3.23 9.44
CA ILE A 90 -27.16 2.00 9.11
C ILE A 90 -26.20 0.82 8.80
N CYS A 91 -25.03 0.77 9.40
CA CYS A 91 -24.10 -0.34 9.21
C CYS A 91 -24.39 -1.41 10.26
N GLY A 92 -25.09 -2.49 9.87
CA GLY A 92 -25.38 -3.63 10.73
C GLY A 92 -24.23 -4.63 10.76
N GLY A 93 -23.24 -4.44 11.64
CA GLY A 93 -22.11 -5.34 11.77
C GLY A 93 -21.26 -5.06 13.00
N SER A 94 -20.16 -5.79 13.16
CA SER A 94 -19.18 -5.54 14.21
C SER A 94 -17.75 -5.53 13.66
N MET A 95 -16.88 -4.75 14.30
CA MET A 95 -15.46 -4.64 13.97
C MET A 95 -14.62 -5.01 15.19
N LYS A 96 -13.69 -5.94 15.01
CA LYS A 96 -12.66 -6.28 16.01
C LYS A 96 -11.41 -5.49 15.69
N MET A 97 -10.92 -4.70 16.64
CA MET A 97 -9.76 -3.84 16.48
C MET A 97 -8.69 -4.16 17.51
N LEU A 98 -7.45 -4.30 17.08
CA LEU A 98 -6.28 -4.27 17.93
C LEU A 98 -5.77 -2.83 18.00
N CYS A 99 -5.75 -2.26 19.20
CA CYS A 99 -5.18 -0.96 19.47
C CYS A 99 -3.90 -1.15 20.28
N GLU A 100 -2.78 -1.01 19.62
CA GLU A 100 -1.44 -1.26 20.16
C GLU A 100 -0.78 0.05 20.60
N TYR A 101 -0.33 0.13 21.86
CA TYR A 101 0.63 1.14 22.24
C TYR A 101 2.02 0.74 21.73
N VAL A 102 2.58 1.54 20.83
CA VAL A 102 3.91 1.34 20.26
C VAL A 102 4.86 2.33 20.92
N HIS A 103 5.91 1.80 21.56
CA HIS A 103 6.93 2.59 22.21
C HIS A 103 8.12 2.85 21.28
N ALA A 104 8.74 4.02 21.42
CA ALA A 104 9.94 4.39 20.69
C ALA A 104 11.18 3.78 21.37
N ASP A 105 11.63 2.64 20.89
CA ASP A 105 12.92 2.05 21.16
C ASP A 105 13.63 1.74 19.83
N GLU A 106 14.95 1.51 19.88
CA GLU A 106 15.76 1.32 18.67
C GLU A 106 15.33 0.13 17.84
N GLU A 107 14.94 -0.99 18.47
CA GLU A 107 14.49 -2.21 17.78
C GLU A 107 13.17 -1.97 17.05
N THR A 108 12.21 -1.35 17.74
CA THR A 108 10.90 -1.00 17.19
C THR A 108 11.03 -0.03 16.01
N ILE A 109 11.78 1.06 16.20
CA ILE A 109 12.03 2.03 15.14
C ILE A 109 12.72 1.37 13.95
N GLY A 110 13.77 0.55 14.18
CA GLY A 110 14.50 -0.15 13.13
C GLY A 110 13.62 -1.12 12.34
N THR A 111 12.66 -1.78 12.99
CA THR A 111 11.70 -2.66 12.30
C THR A 111 10.77 -1.87 11.38
N PHE A 112 10.24 -0.74 11.84
CA PHE A 112 9.35 0.09 11.03
C PHE A 112 10.11 0.87 9.92
N ASP A 113 11.38 1.21 10.11
CA ASP A 113 12.22 1.77 9.04
C ASP A 113 12.36 0.82 7.85
N GLN A 114 12.46 -0.48 8.12
CA GLN A 114 12.51 -1.49 7.06
C GLN A 114 11.23 -1.54 6.22
N ILE A 115 10.09 -1.14 6.80
CA ILE A 115 8.81 -1.03 6.07
C ILE A 115 8.83 0.16 5.11
N ASP A 116 9.42 1.29 5.52
CA ASP A 116 9.53 2.48 4.66
C ASP A 116 10.62 2.34 3.59
N SER A 117 11.58 1.43 3.79
CA SER A 117 12.64 1.20 2.81
C SER A 117 12.05 0.67 1.50
N ARG A 118 12.07 1.51 0.45
CA ARG A 118 11.61 1.15 -0.88
C ARG A 118 12.54 0.10 -1.47
N SER A 119 12.07 -1.13 -1.55
CA SER A 119 12.73 -2.15 -2.36
C SER A 119 12.50 -1.85 -3.85
N LYS A 120 13.54 -2.04 -4.68
CA LYS A 120 13.41 -1.99 -6.15
C LYS A 120 12.57 -3.15 -6.70
N VAL A 121 12.28 -4.14 -5.88
CA VAL A 121 11.50 -5.34 -6.19
C VAL A 121 10.29 -5.33 -5.26
N ARG A 122 9.10 -5.50 -5.83
CA ARG A 122 7.86 -5.61 -5.06
C ARG A 122 7.92 -6.87 -4.19
N TRP A 123 7.90 -6.66 -2.88
CA TRP A 123 7.87 -7.74 -1.91
C TRP A 123 6.58 -7.67 -1.10
N LYS A 124 5.87 -8.78 -1.02
CA LYS A 124 4.87 -8.97 0.02
C LYS A 124 5.65 -9.22 1.31
N ARG A 125 5.57 -8.29 2.25
CA ARG A 125 6.20 -8.40 3.56
C ARG A 125 5.15 -8.67 4.61
N VAL A 126 5.53 -9.37 5.66
CA VAL A 126 4.66 -9.64 6.80
C VAL A 126 5.34 -9.10 8.05
N LEU A 127 4.65 -8.16 8.71
CA LEU A 127 5.01 -7.73 10.05
C LEU A 127 4.24 -8.61 11.04
N MET A 128 4.98 -9.37 11.83
CA MET A 128 4.45 -10.19 12.90
C MET A 128 4.76 -9.52 14.24
N THR A 129 3.74 -9.30 15.06
CA THR A 129 3.90 -8.80 16.43
C THR A 129 3.33 -9.82 17.41
N GLU A 130 4.15 -10.34 18.29
CA GLU A 130 3.76 -11.26 19.35
C GLU A 130 3.42 -10.47 20.62
N PHE A 131 2.34 -10.87 21.29
CA PHE A 131 1.88 -10.25 22.53
C PHE A 131 1.74 -11.26 23.64
N LYS A 132 2.24 -10.90 24.81
CA LYS A 132 1.90 -11.55 26.07
C LYS A 132 0.64 -10.92 26.63
N ARG A 133 -0.28 -11.75 27.14
CA ARG A 133 -1.48 -11.28 27.82
C ARG A 133 -1.23 -11.24 29.33
N GLU A 134 -1.52 -10.09 29.95
CA GLU A 134 -1.51 -9.91 31.40
C GLU A 134 -2.80 -9.23 31.82
N GLY A 135 -3.70 -9.98 32.45
CA GLY A 135 -5.06 -9.52 32.74
C GLY A 135 -5.82 -9.17 31.46
N ALA A 136 -6.33 -7.94 31.39
CA ALA A 136 -7.01 -7.41 30.21
C ALA A 136 -6.06 -6.73 29.18
N GLY A 137 -4.78 -6.61 29.49
CA GLY A 137 -3.79 -5.95 28.66
C GLY A 137 -3.01 -6.89 27.77
N LEU A 138 -2.56 -6.38 26.63
CA LEU A 138 -1.61 -7.02 25.72
C LEU A 138 -0.31 -6.22 25.73
N TYR A 139 0.80 -6.90 25.84
CA TYR A 139 2.14 -6.32 25.84
C TYR A 139 2.95 -6.92 24.71
N PRO A 140 3.44 -6.12 23.75
CA PRO A 140 4.28 -6.66 22.67
C PRO A 140 5.59 -7.20 23.27
N ILE A 141 5.97 -8.41 22.84
CA ILE A 141 7.19 -9.09 23.28
C ILE A 141 8.20 -9.29 22.15
N SER A 142 7.75 -9.30 20.91
CA SER A 142 8.63 -9.32 19.74
C SER A 142 7.95 -8.71 18.52
N ARG A 143 8.75 -8.15 17.60
CA ARG A 143 8.32 -7.77 16.26
C ARG A 143 9.31 -8.29 15.24
N ARG A 144 8.80 -8.85 14.17
CA ARG A 144 9.61 -9.34 13.05
C ARG A 144 8.97 -8.97 11.73
N LEU A 145 9.80 -8.45 10.83
CA LEU A 145 9.41 -8.21 9.44
C LEU A 145 10.11 -9.25 8.57
N PHE A 146 9.37 -9.96 7.74
CA PHE A 146 9.93 -10.96 6.83
C PHE A 146 9.18 -11.01 5.50
N CYS A 147 9.84 -11.55 4.48
CA CYS A 147 9.23 -11.84 3.19
C CYS A 147 8.81 -13.31 3.17
N PRO A 148 7.53 -13.65 2.95
CA PRO A 148 7.07 -15.04 2.89
C PRO A 148 7.84 -15.90 1.89
N ASP A 149 8.19 -15.32 0.74
CA ASP A 149 8.88 -16.01 -0.35
C ASP A 149 10.36 -16.34 -0.05
N THR A 150 10.93 -15.77 1.03
CA THR A 150 12.33 -16.00 1.44
C THR A 150 12.44 -16.86 2.70
N LEU A 151 11.33 -17.39 3.20
CA LEU A 151 11.34 -18.28 4.35
C LEU A 151 12.00 -19.63 3.96
N HIS A 152 13.22 -19.83 4.45
CA HIS A 152 13.92 -21.09 4.27
C HIS A 152 13.27 -22.21 5.09
N GLU A 153 13.47 -23.47 4.64
CA GLU A 153 12.87 -24.68 5.23
C GLU A 153 13.14 -24.89 6.73
N HIS A 154 14.09 -24.19 7.30
CA HIS A 154 14.49 -24.33 8.71
C HIS A 154 13.66 -23.50 9.70
N ASP A 155 12.74 -22.64 9.24
CA ASP A 155 11.94 -21.79 10.13
C ASP A 155 10.55 -22.42 10.37
N VAL A 156 10.54 -23.57 11.07
CA VAL A 156 9.36 -24.43 11.29
C VAL A 156 8.23 -23.67 11.99
N ALA A 157 8.54 -22.81 12.98
CA ALA A 157 7.53 -22.04 13.71
C ALA A 157 6.80 -21.02 12.82
N ASN A 158 7.52 -20.38 11.92
CA ASN A 158 6.93 -19.42 10.98
C ASN A 158 6.13 -20.12 9.88
N ARG A 159 6.51 -21.34 9.48
CA ARG A 159 5.79 -22.13 8.48
C ARG A 159 4.43 -22.61 8.99
N ASP A 160 4.34 -23.14 10.23
CA ASP A 160 3.06 -23.53 10.81
C ASP A 160 2.10 -22.32 10.93
N LEU A 161 2.64 -21.17 11.31
CA LEU A 161 1.90 -19.92 11.33
C LEU A 161 1.43 -19.51 9.92
N MET A 162 2.29 -19.56 8.91
CA MET A 162 1.94 -19.26 7.52
C MET A 162 0.89 -20.22 6.97
N THR A 163 1.01 -21.52 7.26
CA THR A 163 -0.01 -22.52 6.86
C THR A 163 -1.36 -22.25 7.51
N ARG A 164 -1.38 -21.82 8.78
CA ARG A 164 -2.63 -21.38 9.46
C ARG A 164 -3.21 -20.13 8.86
N ILE A 165 -2.37 -19.21 8.42
CA ILE A 165 -2.75 -17.98 7.73
C ILE A 165 -3.37 -18.29 6.35
N GLU A 166 -2.72 -19.16 5.57
CA GLU A 166 -3.20 -19.59 4.24
C GLU A 166 -4.45 -20.45 4.32
N GLY A 167 -4.58 -21.25 5.39
CA GLY A 167 -5.75 -22.10 5.66
C GLY A 167 -7.01 -21.32 6.08
N GLN A 168 -6.90 -20.07 6.52
CA GLN A 168 -8.03 -19.18 6.70
C GLN A 168 -8.46 -18.68 5.32
N LYS A 169 -9.47 -19.33 4.74
CA LYS A 169 -10.05 -19.05 3.41
C LYS A 169 -10.30 -17.57 3.20
N GLY A 170 -9.45 -16.95 2.45
CA GLY A 170 -9.52 -15.55 2.06
C GLY A 170 -8.11 -15.03 1.95
N SER A 171 -7.76 -14.45 0.82
CA SER A 171 -6.50 -13.75 0.59
C SER A 171 -6.06 -13.02 1.86
N LEU A 172 -4.82 -13.24 2.32
CA LEU A 172 -4.17 -12.43 3.35
C LEU A 172 -4.06 -10.97 2.85
N ALA A 173 -5.19 -10.31 2.82
CA ALA A 173 -5.24 -8.88 2.59
C ALA A 173 -5.46 -8.22 3.95
N GLY A 174 -4.42 -7.56 4.47
CA GLY A 174 -4.58 -6.70 5.63
C GLY A 174 -3.98 -7.23 6.94
N SER A 175 -4.76 -7.19 8.02
CA SER A 175 -4.31 -7.55 9.37
C SER A 175 -5.15 -8.68 9.94
N ALA A 176 -4.52 -9.58 10.69
CA ALA A 176 -5.19 -10.68 11.40
C ALA A 176 -4.65 -10.84 12.82
N LEU A 177 -5.50 -11.32 13.74
CA LEU A 177 -5.13 -11.64 15.10
C LEU A 177 -5.35 -13.14 15.35
N ILE A 178 -4.30 -13.81 15.80
CA ILE A 178 -4.28 -15.26 16.01
C ILE A 178 -3.96 -15.53 17.47
N GLU A 179 -4.83 -16.28 18.15
CA GLU A 179 -4.55 -16.80 19.49
C GLU A 179 -3.72 -18.09 19.37
N THR A 180 -2.63 -18.18 20.13
CA THR A 180 -1.73 -19.32 20.19
C THR A 180 -1.57 -19.79 21.63
N ASP A 181 -1.00 -20.97 21.86
CA ASP A 181 -0.72 -21.48 23.20
C ASP A 181 0.26 -20.58 23.99
N GLY A 182 1.10 -19.82 23.29
CA GLY A 182 2.09 -18.90 23.85
C GLY A 182 1.62 -17.45 24.02
N GLY A 183 0.43 -17.10 23.51
CA GLY A 183 -0.07 -15.71 23.55
C GLY A 183 -0.88 -15.34 22.32
N THR A 184 -0.91 -14.06 22.01
CA THR A 184 -1.64 -13.49 20.87
C THR A 184 -0.64 -12.99 19.83
N VAL A 185 -0.84 -13.33 18.56
CA VAL A 185 -0.01 -12.89 17.44
C VAL A 185 -0.84 -12.01 16.50
N CYS A 186 -0.36 -10.81 16.24
CA CYS A 186 -0.88 -9.96 15.16
C CYS A 186 -0.02 -10.10 13.92
N ILE A 187 -0.68 -10.28 12.79
CA ILE A 187 -0.05 -10.37 11.48
C ILE A 187 -0.55 -9.21 10.65
N ASP A 188 0.35 -8.42 10.14
CA ASP A 188 0.08 -7.33 9.21
C ASP A 188 0.73 -7.63 7.87
N VAL A 189 -0.06 -7.76 6.83
CA VAL A 189 0.46 -7.81 5.47
C VAL A 189 0.81 -6.40 5.04
N VAL A 190 2.06 -6.21 4.65
CA VAL A 190 2.60 -4.97 4.10
C VAL A 190 2.84 -5.22 2.63
N GLU A 191 2.03 -4.61 1.79
CA GLU A 191 2.20 -4.68 0.35
C GLU A 191 2.81 -3.38 -0.15
N ASP A 192 3.79 -3.49 -1.03
CA ASP A 192 4.29 -2.31 -1.73
C ASP A 192 3.19 -1.77 -2.64
N LEU A 193 3.19 -0.46 -2.86
CA LEU A 193 2.25 0.19 -3.75
C LEU A 193 2.41 -0.37 -5.17
N ASP A 194 1.30 -0.55 -5.88
CA ASP A 194 1.32 -0.95 -7.28
C ASP A 194 2.11 0.08 -8.10
N PRO A 195 3.16 -0.34 -8.85
CA PRO A 195 3.98 0.59 -9.60
C PRO A 195 3.18 1.26 -10.72
N LEU A 196 3.27 2.58 -10.80
CA LEU A 196 2.71 3.37 -11.89
C LEU A 196 3.85 4.03 -12.66
N TYR A 197 4.30 3.38 -13.72
CA TYR A 197 5.35 3.89 -14.60
C TYR A 197 4.78 4.90 -15.59
N ILE A 198 5.17 6.16 -15.48
CA ILE A 198 4.68 7.25 -16.32
C ILE A 198 5.82 7.70 -17.23
N PHE A 199 5.72 7.39 -18.51
CA PHE A 199 6.68 7.78 -19.52
C PHE A 199 6.32 9.13 -20.12
N GLY A 200 7.17 10.14 -19.87
CA GLY A 200 6.97 11.55 -20.11
C GLY A 200 6.74 12.31 -18.80
N ALA A 201 7.38 13.48 -18.62
CA ALA A 201 7.30 14.29 -17.41
C ALA A 201 6.64 15.65 -17.64
N GLY A 202 5.70 15.74 -18.60
CA GLY A 202 4.92 16.95 -18.90
C GLY A 202 3.86 17.25 -17.84
N HIS A 203 2.97 18.20 -18.15
CA HIS A 203 1.88 18.62 -17.25
C HIS A 203 0.91 17.47 -16.94
N VAL A 204 0.52 16.69 -17.96
CA VAL A 204 -0.40 15.54 -17.75
C VAL A 204 0.24 14.50 -16.83
N ALA A 205 1.51 14.19 -17.03
CA ALA A 205 2.25 13.25 -16.18
C ALA A 205 2.24 13.69 -14.71
N ARG A 206 2.39 15.00 -14.45
CA ARG A 206 2.38 15.55 -13.09
C ARG A 206 1.04 15.29 -12.40
N GLU A 207 -0.07 15.60 -13.07
CA GLU A 207 -1.40 15.38 -12.50
C GLU A 207 -1.71 13.89 -12.30
N VAL A 208 -1.32 13.04 -13.27
CA VAL A 208 -1.47 11.57 -13.16
C VAL A 208 -0.65 11.04 -11.98
N ALA A 209 0.59 11.49 -11.78
CA ALA A 209 1.44 11.08 -10.68
C ALA A 209 0.85 11.49 -9.32
N VAL A 210 0.37 12.74 -9.19
CA VAL A 210 -0.25 13.24 -7.95
C VAL A 210 -1.53 12.46 -7.62
N LEU A 211 -2.40 12.25 -8.61
CA LEU A 211 -3.63 11.47 -8.43
C LEU A 211 -3.30 10.01 -8.13
N GLY A 212 -2.33 9.42 -8.81
CA GLY A 212 -1.84 8.07 -8.57
C GLY A 212 -1.42 7.86 -7.11
N CYS A 213 -0.63 8.79 -6.55
CA CYS A 213 -0.28 8.76 -5.13
C CYS A 213 -1.51 8.80 -4.21
N ARG A 214 -2.50 9.63 -4.54
CA ARG A 214 -3.71 9.77 -3.71
C ARG A 214 -4.57 8.52 -3.68
N VAL A 215 -4.58 7.75 -4.77
CA VAL A 215 -5.37 6.51 -4.88
C VAL A 215 -4.56 5.25 -4.60
N GLY A 216 -3.30 5.38 -4.14
CA GLY A 216 -2.53 4.25 -3.61
C GLY A 216 -1.56 3.59 -4.58
N PHE A 217 -1.19 4.28 -5.68
CA PHE A 217 -0.08 3.84 -6.54
C PHE A 217 1.26 4.40 -6.10
N GLY A 218 2.35 3.74 -6.54
CA GLY A 218 3.73 4.22 -6.45
C GLY A 218 4.21 4.81 -7.78
N PRO A 219 4.00 6.11 -8.07
CA PRO A 219 4.41 6.70 -9.33
C PRO A 219 5.93 6.79 -9.48
N CYS A 220 6.42 6.32 -10.63
CA CYS A 220 7.77 6.53 -11.11
C CYS A 220 7.68 7.21 -12.48
N VAL A 221 8.11 8.47 -12.56
CA VAL A 221 8.03 9.30 -13.76
C VAL A 221 9.37 9.26 -14.50
N LEU A 222 9.34 8.97 -15.80
CA LEU A 222 10.52 8.77 -16.62
C LEU A 222 10.50 9.71 -17.83
N ASP A 223 11.55 10.52 -18.02
CA ASP A 223 11.73 11.40 -19.17
C ASP A 223 13.22 11.55 -19.46
N ASP A 224 13.58 11.80 -20.72
CA ASP A 224 14.97 12.01 -21.14
C ASP A 224 15.48 13.43 -20.86
N ARG A 225 14.66 14.30 -20.30
CA ARG A 225 14.99 15.68 -19.96
C ARG A 225 15.04 15.87 -18.44
N ALA A 226 16.24 16.13 -17.92
CA ALA A 226 16.47 16.30 -16.49
C ALA A 226 15.68 17.49 -15.88
N GLU A 227 15.45 18.55 -16.67
CA GLU A 227 14.66 19.71 -16.25
C GLU A 227 13.16 19.36 -16.04
N PHE A 228 12.67 18.24 -16.59
CA PHE A 228 11.32 17.74 -16.40
C PHE A 228 11.25 16.59 -15.40
N ALA A 229 12.18 15.64 -15.42
CA ALA A 229 12.20 14.48 -14.53
C ALA A 229 13.10 14.73 -13.31
N ASN A 230 12.60 15.47 -12.33
CA ASN A 230 13.36 15.80 -11.11
C ASN A 230 12.48 15.87 -9.87
N ALA A 231 13.13 15.88 -8.69
CA ALA A 231 12.46 15.86 -7.40
C ALA A 231 11.70 17.17 -7.05
N GLU A 232 12.03 18.30 -7.68
CA GLU A 232 11.29 19.55 -7.49
C GLU A 232 9.89 19.44 -8.10
N ARG A 233 9.78 18.82 -9.28
CA ARG A 233 8.51 18.62 -9.98
C ARG A 233 7.72 17.42 -9.47
N PHE A 234 8.43 16.39 -9.01
CA PHE A 234 7.88 15.13 -8.47
C PHE A 234 8.49 14.84 -7.10
N PRO A 235 8.07 15.60 -6.06
CA PRO A 235 8.60 15.39 -4.71
C PRO A 235 8.16 14.03 -4.15
N PRO A 236 8.87 13.47 -3.17
CA PRO A 236 8.43 12.27 -2.47
C PRO A 236 6.95 12.36 -2.04
N PRO A 237 6.18 11.27 -2.13
CA PRO A 237 6.58 9.89 -2.39
C PRO A 237 6.73 9.50 -3.86
N MET A 238 6.61 10.41 -4.82
CA MET A 238 6.84 10.15 -6.24
C MET A 238 8.33 9.95 -6.51
N GLU A 239 8.65 9.13 -7.50
CA GLU A 239 10.01 8.97 -8.00
C GLU A 239 10.12 9.61 -9.38
N ALA A 240 11.23 10.29 -9.66
CA ALA A 240 11.55 10.78 -10.99
C ALA A 240 12.91 10.22 -11.45
N ARG A 241 12.95 9.71 -12.68
CA ARG A 241 14.17 9.16 -13.29
C ARG A 241 14.44 9.81 -14.62
N VAL A 242 15.67 10.28 -14.79
CA VAL A 242 16.16 10.75 -16.08
C VAL A 242 16.63 9.55 -16.89
N LEU A 243 16.08 9.40 -18.10
CA LEU A 243 16.49 8.38 -19.06
C LEU A 243 17.60 8.94 -19.95
N ASP A 244 18.52 8.10 -20.39
CA ASP A 244 19.46 8.46 -21.46
C ASP A 244 18.71 8.66 -22.80
N SER A 245 17.72 7.80 -23.04
CA SER A 245 16.78 7.90 -24.16
C SER A 245 15.56 6.99 -23.94
N PHE A 246 14.53 7.12 -24.77
CA PHE A 246 13.39 6.20 -24.75
C PHE A 246 13.67 4.86 -25.44
N SER A 247 14.82 4.64 -26.06
CA SER A 247 15.14 3.40 -26.81
C SER A 247 15.28 2.17 -25.90
N ASP A 248 15.65 2.35 -24.64
CA ASP A 248 15.76 1.28 -23.62
C ASP A 248 15.17 1.76 -22.29
N CYS A 249 13.95 2.26 -22.33
CA CYS A 249 13.35 2.98 -21.21
C CYS A 249 12.80 2.07 -20.11
N PHE A 250 12.73 0.76 -20.34
CA PHE A 250 12.33 -0.23 -19.33
C PHE A 250 13.52 -0.87 -18.61
N HIS A 251 14.75 -0.55 -19.00
CA HIS A 251 15.94 -1.10 -18.34
C HIS A 251 15.96 -0.75 -16.85
N GLY A 252 16.18 -1.76 -16.02
CA GLY A 252 16.21 -1.60 -14.56
C GLY A 252 14.85 -1.33 -13.90
N LEU A 253 13.74 -1.43 -14.65
CA LEU A 253 12.39 -1.43 -14.09
C LEU A 253 11.95 -2.87 -13.80
N HIS A 254 11.27 -3.05 -12.66
CA HIS A 254 10.60 -4.31 -12.37
C HIS A 254 9.13 -4.18 -12.80
N VAL A 255 8.79 -4.83 -13.92
CA VAL A 255 7.44 -4.76 -14.49
C VAL A 255 6.78 -6.14 -14.43
N ASP A 256 5.72 -6.24 -13.67
CA ASP A 256 4.90 -7.44 -13.46
C ASP A 256 3.42 -7.19 -13.77
N SER A 257 2.56 -8.18 -13.49
CA SER A 257 1.11 -8.08 -13.73
C SER A 257 0.39 -7.05 -12.84
N HIS A 258 1.05 -6.48 -11.83
CA HIS A 258 0.52 -5.42 -10.97
C HIS A 258 1.08 -4.04 -11.35
N SER A 259 1.92 -3.99 -12.35
CA SER A 259 2.49 -2.74 -12.84
C SER A 259 1.58 -2.09 -13.87
N PHE A 260 1.41 -0.78 -13.74
CA PHE A 260 0.63 0.07 -14.63
C PHE A 260 1.57 0.96 -15.44
N VAL A 261 1.36 1.05 -16.74
CA VAL A 261 2.17 1.85 -17.65
C VAL A 261 1.32 2.95 -18.27
N VAL A 262 1.75 4.19 -18.13
CA VAL A 262 1.09 5.37 -18.72
C VAL A 262 2.07 6.08 -19.66
N ILE A 263 1.70 6.17 -20.93
CA ILE A 263 2.52 6.77 -21.99
C ILE A 263 1.96 8.15 -22.34
N VAL A 264 2.68 9.19 -21.95
CA VAL A 264 2.30 10.61 -22.10
C VAL A 264 3.50 11.45 -22.56
N THR A 265 4.31 10.89 -23.48
CA THR A 265 5.53 11.54 -23.96
C THR A 265 5.23 12.76 -24.84
N ARG A 266 6.27 13.51 -25.17
CA ARG A 266 6.14 14.75 -25.98
C ARG A 266 5.85 14.55 -27.46
N GLY A 267 5.88 13.30 -27.97
CA GLY A 267 5.72 13.06 -29.40
C GLY A 267 5.39 11.63 -29.76
N HIS A 268 4.77 11.46 -30.92
CA HIS A 268 4.28 10.14 -31.39
C HIS A 268 5.38 9.10 -31.61
N GLU A 269 6.60 9.52 -31.96
CA GLU A 269 7.74 8.61 -32.13
C GLU A 269 8.19 8.01 -30.80
N HIS A 270 8.27 8.85 -29.76
CA HIS A 270 8.58 8.37 -28.40
C HIS A 270 7.47 7.48 -27.87
N ASP A 271 6.19 7.85 -28.06
CA ASP A 271 5.06 7.02 -27.64
C ASP A 271 5.11 5.64 -28.31
N ARG A 272 5.42 5.55 -29.61
CA ARG A 272 5.59 4.27 -30.31
C ARG A 272 6.75 3.46 -29.73
N THR A 273 7.89 4.11 -29.48
CA THR A 273 9.08 3.46 -28.92
C THR A 273 8.83 2.89 -27.53
N VAL A 274 8.15 3.65 -26.66
CA VAL A 274 7.77 3.19 -25.33
C VAL A 274 6.72 2.09 -25.41
N LEU A 275 5.67 2.26 -26.23
CA LEU A 275 4.61 1.26 -26.38
C LEU A 275 5.14 -0.08 -26.88
N LYS A 276 6.06 -0.05 -27.86
CA LYS A 276 6.73 -1.25 -28.36
C LYS A 276 7.42 -2.04 -27.25
N GLN A 277 8.11 -1.38 -26.36
CA GLN A 277 8.78 -2.02 -25.22
C GLN A 277 7.76 -2.47 -24.17
N ALA A 278 6.75 -1.64 -23.85
CA ALA A 278 5.70 -1.99 -22.90
C ALA A 278 4.96 -3.27 -23.26
N LEU A 279 4.67 -3.47 -24.55
CA LEU A 279 4.04 -4.69 -25.08
C LEU A 279 4.88 -5.95 -24.84
N GLY A 280 6.19 -5.83 -24.77
CA GLY A 280 7.13 -6.91 -24.43
C GLY A 280 7.20 -7.22 -22.93
N THR A 281 6.54 -6.44 -22.07
CA THR A 281 6.52 -6.64 -20.63
C THR A 281 5.32 -7.43 -20.14
N LYS A 282 5.33 -7.76 -18.84
CA LYS A 282 4.18 -8.36 -18.12
C LYS A 282 3.27 -7.31 -17.47
N ALA A 283 3.35 -6.04 -17.87
CA ALA A 283 2.50 -4.99 -17.30
C ALA A 283 1.02 -5.39 -17.33
N GLY A 284 0.33 -5.20 -16.20
CA GLY A 284 -1.09 -5.53 -16.07
C GLY A 284 -1.99 -4.61 -16.88
N ASP A 285 -1.58 -3.33 -16.99
CA ASP A 285 -2.31 -2.32 -17.75
C ASP A 285 -1.36 -1.40 -18.51
N ILE A 286 -1.73 -1.00 -19.72
CA ILE A 286 -0.95 -0.08 -20.56
C ILE A 286 -1.92 0.96 -21.13
N GLY A 287 -1.70 2.23 -20.78
CA GLY A 287 -2.46 3.35 -21.31
C GLY A 287 -1.61 4.33 -22.10
N MET A 288 -2.11 4.81 -23.22
CA MET A 288 -1.41 5.79 -24.05
C MET A 288 -2.32 6.99 -24.38
N ILE A 289 -1.81 8.20 -24.13
CA ILE A 289 -2.52 9.43 -24.49
C ILE A 289 -2.45 9.67 -26.00
N GLY A 290 -3.53 10.19 -26.54
CA GLY A 290 -3.56 10.63 -27.94
C GLY A 290 -4.96 10.65 -28.51
N SER A 291 -5.06 11.13 -29.76
CA SER A 291 -6.29 10.97 -30.54
C SER A 291 -6.39 9.58 -31.14
N THR A 292 -7.59 9.17 -31.52
CA THR A 292 -7.82 7.92 -32.28
C THR A 292 -6.93 7.85 -33.52
N ARG A 293 -6.79 8.96 -34.24
CA ARG A 293 -5.90 9.03 -35.41
C ARG A 293 -4.42 8.75 -35.07
N LYS A 294 -3.92 9.29 -33.96
CA LYS A 294 -2.55 9.03 -33.49
C LYS A 294 -2.36 7.57 -33.12
N ARG A 295 -3.32 7.01 -32.40
CA ARG A 295 -3.34 5.59 -32.05
C ARG A 295 -3.24 4.71 -33.30
N ASP A 296 -4.12 4.95 -34.29
CA ASP A 296 -4.20 4.13 -35.50
C ASP A 296 -2.90 4.17 -36.30
N ILE A 297 -2.23 5.32 -36.36
CA ILE A 297 -0.89 5.45 -36.99
C ILE A 297 0.15 4.62 -36.24
N ILE A 298 0.19 4.71 -34.91
CA ILE A 298 1.14 3.94 -34.08
C ILE A 298 0.88 2.44 -34.19
N TYR A 299 -0.38 2.01 -34.09
CA TYR A 299 -0.76 0.60 -34.21
C TYR A 299 -0.41 0.04 -35.58
N GLY A 300 -0.71 0.75 -36.66
CA GLY A 300 -0.33 0.33 -38.03
C GLY A 300 1.17 0.14 -38.18
N ALA A 301 1.99 1.02 -37.59
CA ALA A 301 3.44 0.87 -37.62
C ALA A 301 3.89 -0.36 -36.81
N LEU A 302 3.34 -0.62 -35.64
CA LEU A 302 3.68 -1.78 -34.82
C LEU A 302 3.27 -3.11 -35.47
N VAL A 303 2.11 -3.16 -36.14
CA VAL A 303 1.70 -4.33 -36.94
C VAL A 303 2.68 -4.60 -38.06
N THR A 304 3.18 -3.54 -38.73
CA THR A 304 4.22 -3.67 -39.78
C THR A 304 5.53 -4.19 -39.20
N GLU A 305 5.82 -3.91 -37.93
CA GLU A 305 7.00 -4.40 -37.19
C GLU A 305 6.80 -5.83 -36.62
N GLY A 306 5.63 -6.46 -36.84
CA GLY A 306 5.36 -7.85 -36.48
C GLY A 306 4.55 -8.07 -35.20
N PHE A 307 4.01 -7.02 -34.59
CA PHE A 307 3.08 -7.16 -33.45
C PHE A 307 1.70 -7.63 -33.95
N MET A 308 1.04 -8.47 -33.16
CA MET A 308 -0.30 -8.96 -33.48
C MET A 308 -1.35 -7.94 -33.02
N GLU A 309 -2.50 -7.91 -33.69
CA GLU A 309 -3.64 -7.08 -33.24
C GLU A 309 -4.07 -7.43 -31.82
N ASP A 310 -3.95 -8.69 -31.41
CA ASP A 310 -4.27 -9.14 -30.05
C ASP A 310 -3.35 -8.53 -29.00
N ASP A 311 -2.07 -8.32 -29.32
CA ASP A 311 -1.14 -7.62 -28.41
C ASP A 311 -1.58 -6.18 -28.16
N LEU A 312 -2.17 -5.54 -29.16
CA LEU A 312 -2.63 -4.15 -29.09
C LEU A 312 -3.96 -3.99 -28.34
N ARG A 313 -4.76 -5.06 -28.20
CA ARG A 313 -6.06 -5.01 -27.48
C ARG A 313 -5.92 -4.75 -25.98
N ARG A 314 -4.77 -5.06 -25.40
CA ARG A 314 -4.49 -4.78 -23.98
C ARG A 314 -4.09 -3.31 -23.72
N VAL A 315 -4.05 -2.50 -24.77
CA VAL A 315 -3.64 -1.08 -24.66
C VAL A 315 -4.87 -0.19 -24.65
N HIS A 316 -5.03 0.56 -23.59
CA HIS A 316 -6.06 1.59 -23.50
C HIS A 316 -5.59 2.88 -24.20
N SER A 317 -6.06 3.09 -25.43
CA SER A 317 -5.72 4.29 -26.21
C SER A 317 -6.91 4.73 -27.08
N PRO A 318 -7.35 5.98 -26.99
CA PRO A 318 -6.93 7.01 -26.05
C PRO A 318 -7.18 6.61 -24.59
N ILE A 319 -6.19 6.88 -23.70
CA ILE A 319 -6.40 6.69 -22.27
C ILE A 319 -7.33 7.79 -21.74
N GLY A 320 -8.23 7.43 -20.84
CA GLY A 320 -9.16 8.36 -20.18
C GLY A 320 -10.62 7.94 -20.35
N ILE A 321 -11.50 8.76 -19.76
CA ILE A 321 -12.95 8.58 -19.86
C ILE A 321 -13.40 9.19 -21.19
N ALA A 322 -14.18 8.41 -21.99
CA ALA A 322 -14.78 8.88 -23.24
C ALA A 322 -16.01 9.73 -22.98
#